data_a96ddb60cf2c9c6fef3d7b11a38beedd
#
_entry.id   a96ddb60cf2c9c6fef3d7b11a38beedd
#
_cell.length_a   1.000
_cell.length_b   1.000
_cell.length_c   1.000
_cell.angle_alpha   90.00
_cell.angle_beta   90.00
_cell.angle_gamma   90.00
#
_symmetry.space_group_name_H-M   'P 1'
#
loop_
_entity.id
_entity.type
_entity.pdbx_description
1 polymer ?
#
loop_
_entity_poly.entity_id
_entity_poly.type
_entity_poly.pdbx_seq_one_letter_code
_entity_poly.pdbx_strand_id
1 'polypeptide(L)'
;MLFRSVVFEDYNDMSARIDRDDLDVDANSVLVLKNAGPLGGPGFPEWGMLPMPKKLIKQGVKDMVRISDGRMSGTSYGTCILHVAPEAYVGGPLALVKTGDLIELDAEKKLLNLKISAEELEKRKKAWKRPPLKYERSYGAIFSRHVKQANEGCDFDFLEGTAPTSDPEIH
;
A
#
# COMPACT_ATOMS: atom_id res chain seq x y z
N MET A 1 -7.09 -17.56 -6.27
CA MET A 1 -6.77 -17.05 -7.63
C MET A 1 -5.33 -16.58 -7.64
N LEU A 2 -4.66 -16.66 -8.81
CA LEU A 2 -3.28 -16.16 -8.98
C LEU A 2 -3.30 -14.96 -9.93
N PHE A 3 -2.58 -13.91 -9.56
CA PHE A 3 -2.47 -12.67 -10.32
C PHE A 3 -1.00 -12.32 -10.55
N ARG A 4 -0.66 -11.83 -11.73
CA ARG A 4 0.65 -11.25 -12.01
C ARG A 4 0.70 -9.81 -11.52
N SER A 5 1.67 -9.48 -10.68
CA SER A 5 1.80 -8.15 -10.10
C SER A 5 2.36 -7.12 -11.10
N VAL A 6 1.83 -5.91 -11.04
CA VAL A 6 2.38 -4.68 -11.63
C VAL A 6 2.62 -3.72 -10.49
N VAL A 7 3.89 -3.44 -10.18
CA VAL A 7 4.30 -2.72 -8.99
C VAL A 7 4.62 -1.27 -9.30
N PHE A 8 4.13 -0.41 -8.43
CA PHE A 8 4.45 1.01 -8.37
C PHE A 8 5.12 1.30 -7.02
N GLU A 9 6.28 1.94 -7.07
CA GLU A 9 7.09 2.15 -5.87
C GLU A 9 6.51 3.23 -4.94
N ASP A 10 5.79 4.20 -5.50
CA ASP A 10 5.00 5.18 -4.76
C ASP A 10 3.89 5.76 -5.64
N TYR A 11 3.12 6.70 -5.09
CA TYR A 11 2.03 7.35 -5.81
C TYR A 11 2.50 8.17 -7.04
N ASN A 12 3.67 8.79 -6.96
CA ASN A 12 4.21 9.56 -8.09
C ASN A 12 4.59 8.62 -9.24
N ASP A 13 5.23 7.49 -8.94
CA ASP A 13 5.52 6.44 -9.92
C ASP A 13 4.22 5.89 -10.53
N MET A 14 3.19 5.62 -9.71
CA MET A 14 1.89 5.19 -10.21
C MET A 14 1.28 6.23 -11.14
N SER A 15 1.22 7.47 -10.71
CA SER A 15 0.66 8.58 -11.50
C SER A 15 1.37 8.77 -12.85
N ALA A 16 2.68 8.61 -12.87
CA ALA A 16 3.49 8.75 -14.09
C ALA A 16 3.34 7.59 -15.07
N ARG A 17 3.05 6.37 -14.57
CA ARG A 17 3.12 5.15 -15.38
C ARG A 17 1.79 4.48 -15.67
N ILE A 18 0.77 4.67 -14.82
CA ILE A 18 -0.48 3.89 -14.88
C ILE A 18 -1.20 3.98 -16.23
N ASP A 19 -1.11 5.12 -16.91
CA ASP A 19 -1.79 5.39 -18.17
C ASP A 19 -0.87 5.28 -19.40
N ARG A 20 0.36 4.81 -19.25
CA ARG A 20 1.28 4.62 -20.37
C ARG A 20 0.82 3.45 -21.24
N ASP A 21 0.91 3.62 -22.54
CA ASP A 21 0.54 2.57 -23.51
C ASP A 21 1.47 1.36 -23.43
N ASP A 22 2.76 1.58 -23.11
CA ASP A 22 3.79 0.55 -22.97
C ASP A 22 3.79 -0.16 -21.60
N LEU A 23 2.92 0.22 -20.67
CA LEU A 23 2.79 -0.50 -19.41
C LEU A 23 2.29 -1.93 -19.65
N ASP A 24 3.10 -2.92 -19.30
CA ASP A 24 2.74 -4.33 -19.41
C ASP A 24 1.73 -4.73 -18.32
N VAL A 25 0.44 -4.57 -18.64
CA VAL A 25 -0.69 -4.82 -17.74
C VAL A 25 -1.89 -5.34 -18.53
N ASP A 26 -2.59 -6.31 -17.95
CA ASP A 26 -3.83 -6.87 -18.46
C ASP A 26 -4.93 -6.94 -17.37
N ALA A 27 -6.12 -7.40 -17.74
CA ALA A 27 -7.27 -7.49 -16.82
C ALA A 27 -7.06 -8.48 -15.65
N ASN A 28 -6.12 -9.42 -15.78
CA ASN A 28 -5.78 -10.41 -14.76
C ASN A 28 -4.56 -9.99 -13.92
N SER A 29 -4.02 -8.81 -14.16
CA SER A 29 -2.94 -8.27 -13.36
C SER A 29 -3.46 -7.72 -12.02
N VAL A 30 -2.61 -7.76 -10.98
CA VAL A 30 -2.84 -7.05 -9.73
C VAL A 30 -1.95 -5.82 -9.67
N LEU A 31 -2.55 -4.67 -9.36
CA LEU A 31 -1.82 -3.42 -9.19
C LEU A 31 -1.35 -3.31 -7.73
N VAL A 32 -0.06 -3.12 -7.54
CA VAL A 32 0.56 -3.02 -6.21
C VAL A 32 1.15 -1.63 -6.04
N LEU A 33 0.61 -0.85 -5.10
CA LEU A 33 1.14 0.46 -4.72
C LEU A 33 1.85 0.35 -3.37
N LYS A 34 3.15 0.64 -3.35
CA LYS A 34 3.99 0.65 -2.16
C LYS A 34 4.14 2.05 -1.57
N ASN A 35 4.67 2.11 -0.36
CA ASN A 35 5.10 3.35 0.32
C ASN A 35 4.01 4.43 0.41
N ALA A 36 2.76 4.01 0.55
CA ALA A 36 1.60 4.87 0.77
C ALA A 36 1.00 4.71 2.19
N GLY A 37 1.64 3.91 3.03
CA GLY A 37 1.26 3.67 4.42
C GLY A 37 1.61 4.82 5.37
N PRO A 38 1.46 4.62 6.69
CA PRO A 38 1.66 5.67 7.69
C PRO A 38 2.99 6.40 7.60
N LEU A 39 4.08 5.68 7.35
CA LEU A 39 5.42 6.24 7.23
C LEU A 39 5.79 6.56 5.79
N GLY A 40 5.41 5.73 4.84
CA GLY A 40 5.64 5.95 3.42
C GLY A 40 4.89 7.16 2.87
N GLY A 41 3.68 7.41 3.35
CA GLY A 41 2.89 8.62 3.14
C GLY A 41 2.62 9.32 4.47
N PRO A 42 3.57 10.12 5.01
CA PRO A 42 3.44 10.71 6.34
C PRO A 42 2.14 11.51 6.50
N GLY A 43 1.44 11.25 7.63
CA GLY A 43 0.09 11.71 7.85
C GLY A 43 -0.98 10.69 7.41
N PHE A 44 -0.56 9.61 6.76
CA PHE A 44 -1.42 8.54 6.25
C PHE A 44 -2.61 9.09 5.45
N PRO A 45 -2.35 9.90 4.41
CA PRO A 45 -3.41 10.57 3.67
C PRO A 45 -4.29 9.57 2.94
N GLU A 46 -5.53 9.95 2.74
CA GLU A 46 -6.45 9.27 1.84
C GLU A 46 -6.08 9.63 0.39
N TRP A 47 -5.86 8.62 -0.43
CA TRP A 47 -5.42 8.79 -1.83
C TRP A 47 -6.59 8.87 -2.85
N GLY A 48 -7.82 8.99 -2.37
CA GLY A 48 -8.99 8.87 -3.22
C GLY A 48 -9.14 7.42 -3.72
N MET A 49 -9.44 7.22 -5.00
CA MET A 49 -9.49 5.90 -5.62
C MET A 49 -8.16 5.57 -6.28
N LEU A 50 -7.55 4.44 -5.93
CA LEU A 50 -6.39 3.92 -6.64
C LEU A 50 -6.79 3.64 -8.11
N PRO A 51 -6.12 4.26 -9.09
CA PRO A 51 -6.57 4.22 -10.48
C PRO A 51 -6.38 2.84 -11.12
N MET A 52 -7.16 2.59 -12.16
CA MET A 52 -6.93 1.52 -13.12
C MET A 52 -6.41 2.10 -14.43
N PRO A 53 -5.62 1.34 -15.22
CA PRO A 53 -5.12 1.82 -16.51
C PRO A 53 -6.27 2.22 -17.45
N LYS A 54 -6.25 3.45 -17.97
CA LYS A 54 -7.30 3.93 -18.89
C LYS A 54 -7.46 3.05 -20.13
N LYS A 55 -6.37 2.44 -20.63
CA LYS A 55 -6.43 1.53 -21.77
C LYS A 55 -7.31 0.31 -21.50
N LEU A 56 -7.28 -0.23 -20.27
CA LEU A 56 -8.12 -1.37 -19.88
C LEU A 56 -9.57 -0.94 -19.63
N ILE A 57 -9.78 0.25 -19.04
CA ILE A 57 -11.13 0.81 -18.89
C ILE A 57 -11.80 0.99 -20.26
N LYS A 58 -11.08 1.50 -21.27
CA LYS A 58 -11.56 1.62 -22.65
C LYS A 58 -11.89 0.28 -23.31
N GLN A 59 -11.26 -0.80 -22.87
CA GLN A 59 -11.55 -2.19 -23.29
C GLN A 59 -12.71 -2.82 -22.52
N GLY A 60 -13.36 -2.08 -21.62
CA GLY A 60 -14.51 -2.56 -20.84
C GLY A 60 -14.16 -3.25 -19.54
N VAL A 61 -12.90 -3.22 -19.09
CA VAL A 61 -12.52 -3.72 -17.75
C VAL A 61 -13.11 -2.80 -16.69
N LYS A 62 -13.96 -3.35 -15.83
CA LYS A 62 -14.69 -2.58 -14.81
C LYS A 62 -14.02 -2.59 -13.43
N ASP A 63 -13.19 -3.58 -13.15
CA ASP A 63 -12.48 -3.70 -11.88
C ASP A 63 -11.17 -4.49 -12.07
N MET A 64 -10.21 -4.22 -11.17
CA MET A 64 -8.95 -4.94 -11.05
C MET A 64 -8.58 -5.04 -9.57
N VAL A 65 -7.89 -6.11 -9.20
CA VAL A 65 -7.33 -6.24 -7.85
C VAL A 65 -6.25 -5.19 -7.63
N ARG A 66 -6.36 -4.44 -6.53
CA ARG A 66 -5.40 -3.41 -6.10
C ARG A 66 -4.96 -3.69 -4.68
N ILE A 67 -3.67 -3.65 -4.43
CA ILE A 67 -3.07 -3.92 -3.13
C ILE A 67 -2.19 -2.73 -2.75
N SER A 68 -2.34 -2.23 -1.52
CA SER A 68 -1.52 -1.14 -1.00
C SER A 68 -1.41 -1.18 0.52
N ASP A 69 -0.32 -0.63 1.03
CA ASP A 69 -0.18 -0.24 2.44
C ASP A 69 -0.87 1.11 2.74
N GLY A 70 -1.33 1.81 1.70
CA GLY A 70 -2.08 3.05 1.80
C GLY A 70 -3.56 2.85 2.12
N ARG A 71 -4.27 3.97 2.23
CA ARG A 71 -5.73 4.03 2.39
C ARG A 71 -6.38 4.69 1.18
N MET A 72 -7.63 4.37 0.97
CA MET A 72 -8.44 4.88 -0.14
C MET A 72 -9.74 5.45 0.41
N SER A 73 -10.36 6.39 -0.32
CA SER A 73 -11.64 6.98 0.08
C SER A 73 -12.72 5.90 0.27
N GLY A 74 -13.53 6.06 1.31
CA GLY A 74 -14.71 5.23 1.52
C GLY A 74 -15.79 5.38 0.44
N THR A 75 -15.70 6.40 -0.41
CA THR A 75 -16.56 6.58 -1.59
C THR A 75 -16.07 5.84 -2.82
N SER A 76 -14.87 5.26 -2.76
CA SER A 76 -14.30 4.47 -3.85
C SER A 76 -14.85 3.05 -3.85
N TYR A 77 -14.65 2.34 -4.96
CA TYR A 77 -15.17 0.99 -5.15
C TYR A 77 -14.12 0.04 -5.76
N GLY A 78 -14.45 -1.25 -5.78
CA GLY A 78 -13.69 -2.30 -6.43
C GLY A 78 -12.96 -3.21 -5.47
N THR A 79 -12.22 -4.16 -6.02
CA THR A 79 -11.47 -5.17 -5.26
C THR A 79 -10.15 -4.59 -4.78
N CYS A 80 -10.12 -4.13 -3.54
CA CYS A 80 -8.96 -3.48 -2.94
C CYS A 80 -8.57 -4.13 -1.61
N ILE A 81 -7.29 -4.44 -1.46
CA ILE A 81 -6.66 -4.85 -0.21
C ILE A 81 -5.81 -3.67 0.25
N LEU A 82 -6.22 -3.03 1.33
CA LEU A 82 -5.61 -1.80 1.84
C LEU A 82 -5.00 -2.01 3.21
N HIS A 83 -4.24 -1.02 3.68
CA HIS A 83 -3.63 -1.02 5.01
C HIS A 83 -2.74 -2.25 5.25
N VAL A 84 -2.07 -2.74 4.18
CA VAL A 84 -1.15 -3.89 4.33
C VAL A 84 -0.06 -3.54 5.33
N ALA A 85 0.04 -4.34 6.37
CA ALA A 85 0.99 -4.13 7.46
C ALA A 85 1.80 -5.41 7.76
N PRO A 86 3.07 -5.25 8.13
CA PRO A 86 3.86 -4.01 8.14
C PRO A 86 3.98 -3.39 6.74
N GLU A 87 3.93 -2.03 6.67
CA GLU A 87 4.00 -1.32 5.40
C GLU A 87 5.34 -1.50 4.66
N ALA A 88 5.37 -1.19 3.37
CA ALA A 88 6.58 -1.32 2.54
C ALA A 88 7.74 -0.46 3.07
N TYR A 89 7.45 0.74 3.57
CA TYR A 89 8.45 1.68 4.07
C TYR A 89 9.29 1.18 5.26
N VAL A 90 8.76 0.22 6.01
CA VAL A 90 9.49 -0.44 7.12
C VAL A 90 10.01 -1.84 6.76
N GLY A 91 9.89 -2.23 5.49
CA GLY A 91 10.37 -3.53 5.01
C GLY A 91 9.38 -4.67 5.21
N GLY A 92 8.10 -4.35 5.34
CA GLY A 92 7.04 -5.36 5.32
C GLY A 92 7.02 -6.16 4.02
N PRO A 93 6.24 -7.26 3.93
CA PRO A 93 6.22 -8.14 2.77
C PRO A 93 5.96 -7.41 1.45
N LEU A 94 5.14 -6.35 1.49
CA LEU A 94 4.82 -5.55 0.30
C LEU A 94 6.06 -4.90 -0.32
N ALA A 95 7.06 -4.51 0.50
CA ALA A 95 8.33 -3.95 0.01
C ALA A 95 9.08 -4.89 -0.94
N LEU A 96 8.88 -6.20 -0.77
CA LEU A 96 9.63 -7.24 -1.46
C LEU A 96 8.98 -7.68 -2.77
N VAL A 97 7.74 -7.26 -3.04
CA VAL A 97 7.04 -7.58 -4.28
C VAL A 97 7.70 -6.85 -5.45
N LYS A 98 7.88 -7.56 -6.57
CA LYS A 98 8.39 -7.02 -7.83
C LYS A 98 7.37 -7.23 -8.93
N THR A 99 7.38 -6.37 -9.93
CA THR A 99 6.57 -6.59 -11.16
C THR A 99 6.89 -7.96 -11.77
N GLY A 100 5.85 -8.70 -12.10
CA GLY A 100 5.92 -10.06 -12.63
C GLY A 100 5.80 -11.16 -11.58
N ASP A 101 5.90 -10.86 -10.28
CA ASP A 101 5.65 -11.85 -9.24
C ASP A 101 4.19 -12.31 -9.26
N LEU A 102 3.96 -13.56 -8.87
CA LEU A 102 2.62 -14.09 -8.69
C LEU A 102 2.14 -13.85 -7.26
N ILE A 103 0.94 -13.29 -7.16
CA ILE A 103 0.22 -13.09 -5.90
C ILE A 103 -1.00 -13.99 -5.86
N GLU A 104 -1.10 -14.80 -4.82
CA GLU A 104 -2.27 -15.62 -4.54
C GLU A 104 -3.22 -14.86 -3.63
N LEU A 105 -4.46 -14.70 -4.09
CA LEU A 105 -5.56 -14.11 -3.32
C LEU A 105 -6.71 -15.09 -3.21
N ASP A 106 -7.16 -15.35 -1.98
CA ASP A 106 -8.36 -16.10 -1.67
C ASP A 106 -9.09 -15.40 -0.51
N ALA A 107 -10.17 -14.70 -0.81
CA ALA A 107 -10.90 -13.92 0.18
C ALA A 107 -11.63 -14.80 1.20
N GLU A 108 -12.15 -15.97 0.77
CA GLU A 108 -12.84 -16.90 1.65
C GLU A 108 -11.90 -17.49 2.70
N LYS A 109 -10.69 -17.85 2.27
CA LYS A 109 -9.63 -18.38 3.14
C LYS A 109 -8.84 -17.28 3.84
N LYS A 110 -9.13 -16.01 3.57
CA LYS A 110 -8.38 -14.84 4.08
C LYS A 110 -6.89 -14.94 3.76
N LEU A 111 -6.56 -15.35 2.54
CA LEU A 111 -5.21 -15.63 2.10
C LEU A 111 -4.74 -14.58 1.11
N LEU A 112 -3.57 -14.01 1.40
CA LEU A 112 -2.84 -13.11 0.52
C LEU A 112 -1.35 -13.49 0.58
N ASN A 113 -0.84 -14.16 -0.45
CA ASN A 113 0.52 -14.70 -0.48
C ASN A 113 1.31 -14.26 -1.70
N LEU A 114 2.56 -13.88 -1.48
CA LEU A 114 3.56 -13.72 -2.52
C LEU A 114 4.17 -15.09 -2.86
N LYS A 115 4.01 -15.55 -4.09
CA LYS A 115 4.45 -16.88 -4.56
C LYS A 115 5.88 -16.83 -5.11
N ILE A 116 6.84 -16.69 -4.21
CA ILE A 116 8.27 -16.80 -4.51
C ILE A 116 8.92 -17.83 -3.58
N SER A 117 10.12 -18.31 -3.94
CA SER A 117 10.82 -19.25 -3.06
C SER A 117 11.31 -18.59 -1.78
N ALA A 118 11.54 -19.38 -0.74
CA ALA A 118 12.08 -18.87 0.53
C ALA A 118 13.48 -18.23 0.32
N GLU A 119 14.28 -18.80 -0.56
CA GLU A 119 15.62 -18.29 -0.89
C GLU A 119 15.54 -16.92 -1.56
N GLU A 120 14.62 -16.74 -2.53
CA GLU A 120 14.42 -15.45 -3.19
C GLU A 120 13.86 -14.40 -2.20
N LEU A 121 12.95 -14.80 -1.31
CA LEU A 121 12.42 -13.94 -0.27
C LEU A 121 13.54 -13.43 0.65
N GLU A 122 14.38 -14.31 1.16
CA GLU A 122 15.52 -13.96 2.01
C GLU A 122 16.55 -13.11 1.28
N LYS A 123 16.82 -13.38 0.00
CA LYS A 123 17.68 -12.55 -0.85
C LYS A 123 17.13 -11.13 -0.96
N ARG A 124 15.82 -10.98 -1.22
CA ARG A 124 15.18 -9.66 -1.31
C ARG A 124 15.19 -8.93 0.02
N LYS A 125 14.93 -9.60 1.14
CA LYS A 125 15.04 -9.01 2.48
C LYS A 125 16.43 -8.46 2.77
N LYS A 126 17.48 -9.24 2.46
CA LYS A 126 18.87 -8.80 2.66
C LYS A 126 19.27 -7.63 1.76
N ALA A 127 18.68 -7.53 0.58
CA ALA A 127 18.96 -6.45 -0.36
C ALA A 127 18.14 -5.19 -0.08
N TRP A 128 17.04 -5.31 0.65
CA TRP A 128 16.16 -4.18 0.96
C TRP A 128 16.86 -3.18 1.88
N LYS A 129 16.66 -1.90 1.59
CA LYS A 129 17.14 -0.80 2.41
C LYS A 129 16.00 0.14 2.71
N ARG A 130 15.88 0.53 3.97
CA ARG A 130 14.87 1.49 4.38
C ARG A 130 15.09 2.84 3.67
N PRO A 131 14.04 3.41 3.06
CA PRO A 131 14.12 4.77 2.52
C PRO A 131 14.41 5.79 3.62
N PRO A 132 15.05 6.95 3.31
CA PRO A 132 15.29 8.00 4.28
C PRO A 132 13.97 8.63 4.74
N LEU A 133 13.94 9.15 5.98
CA LEU A 133 12.79 9.89 6.49
C LEU A 133 12.52 11.11 5.61
N LYS A 134 11.25 11.32 5.26
CA LYS A 134 10.81 12.45 4.41
C LYS A 134 10.88 13.79 5.14
N TYR A 135 10.79 13.78 6.47
CA TYR A 135 10.78 14.99 7.30
C TYR A 135 11.79 14.87 8.45
N GLU A 136 12.65 15.87 8.57
CA GLU A 136 13.63 15.98 9.67
C GLU A 136 13.13 16.85 10.82
N ARG A 137 12.14 17.71 10.56
CA ARG A 137 11.61 18.72 11.48
C ARG A 137 10.09 18.80 11.46
N SER A 138 9.52 19.51 12.45
CA SER A 138 8.11 19.85 12.59
C SER A 138 7.18 18.65 12.83
N TYR A 139 5.88 18.83 12.65
CA TYR A 139 4.87 17.77 12.82
C TYR A 139 5.15 16.53 11.97
N GLY A 140 5.65 16.70 10.76
CA GLY A 140 6.01 15.57 9.91
C GLY A 140 7.09 14.69 10.52
N ALA A 141 8.07 15.29 11.21
CA ALA A 141 9.12 14.54 11.91
C ALA A 141 8.57 13.82 13.15
N ILE A 142 7.70 14.48 13.93
CA ILE A 142 7.03 13.85 15.08
C ILE A 142 6.22 12.66 14.60
N PHE A 143 5.35 12.87 13.61
CA PHE A 143 4.54 11.81 13.02
C PHE A 143 5.39 10.62 12.57
N SER A 144 6.40 10.88 11.74
CA SER A 144 7.23 9.81 11.15
C SER A 144 8.10 9.06 12.16
N ARG A 145 8.35 9.61 13.34
CA ARG A 145 9.13 8.95 14.38
C ARG A 145 8.29 8.11 15.33
N HIS A 146 7.03 8.47 15.50
CA HIS A 146 6.19 7.97 16.58
C HIS A 146 4.94 7.20 16.11
N VAL A 147 4.54 7.33 14.84
CA VAL A 147 3.36 6.62 14.34
C VAL A 147 3.60 5.12 14.29
N LYS A 148 2.66 4.37 14.85
CA LYS A 148 2.59 2.91 14.74
C LYS A 148 2.01 2.48 13.40
N GLN A 149 2.06 1.18 13.13
CA GLN A 149 1.55 0.62 11.89
C GLN A 149 0.01 0.60 11.84
N ALA A 150 -0.55 0.44 10.64
CA ALA A 150 -1.99 0.48 10.44
C ALA A 150 -2.76 -0.59 11.24
N ASN A 151 -2.20 -1.77 11.43
CA ASN A 151 -2.76 -2.84 12.26
C ASN A 151 -2.73 -2.53 13.77
N GLU A 152 -2.00 -1.49 14.18
CA GLU A 152 -1.94 -0.96 15.55
C GLU A 152 -2.72 0.35 15.69
N GLY A 153 -3.54 0.70 14.69
CA GLY A 153 -4.41 1.87 14.69
C GLY A 153 -3.78 3.18 14.27
N CYS A 154 -2.52 3.19 13.80
CA CYS A 154 -1.76 4.42 13.47
C CYS A 154 -1.69 5.41 14.64
N ASP A 155 -1.73 4.89 15.86
CA ASP A 155 -1.57 5.69 17.08
C ASP A 155 -0.11 6.11 17.27
N PHE A 156 0.16 7.02 18.17
CA PHE A 156 1.53 7.38 18.54
C PHE A 156 2.03 6.52 19.70
N ASP A 157 3.29 6.13 19.65
CA ASP A 157 3.94 5.23 20.63
C ASP A 157 4.06 5.84 22.03
N PHE A 158 3.97 7.16 22.16
CA PHE A 158 4.04 7.89 23.43
C PHE A 158 2.65 8.19 24.05
N LEU A 159 1.55 7.81 23.41
CA LEU A 159 0.21 7.99 23.99
C LEU A 159 -0.13 6.82 24.90
N GLU A 160 -0.16 7.09 26.20
CA GLU A 160 -0.39 6.10 27.26
C GLU A 160 -1.76 6.32 27.91
N GLY A 161 -2.82 6.31 27.15
CA GLY A 161 -4.16 6.46 27.70
C GLY A 161 -5.07 5.32 27.29
N THR A 162 -5.88 4.81 28.21
CA THR A 162 -6.91 3.81 27.91
C THR A 162 -8.32 4.37 27.94
N ALA A 163 -8.51 5.60 28.44
CA ALA A 163 -9.81 6.24 28.50
C ALA A 163 -10.14 6.93 27.17
N PRO A 164 -11.29 6.65 26.57
CA PRO A 164 -11.72 7.41 25.41
C PRO A 164 -11.92 8.88 25.82
N THR A 165 -11.38 9.79 25.02
CA THR A 165 -11.69 11.21 25.12
C THR A 165 -13.04 11.44 24.47
N SER A 166 -13.95 12.14 25.14
CA SER A 166 -15.19 12.58 24.51
C SER A 166 -14.88 13.56 23.38
N ASP A 167 -15.60 13.45 22.28
CA ASP A 167 -15.50 14.43 21.22
C ASP A 167 -15.81 15.83 21.76
N PRO A 168 -15.07 16.87 21.32
CA PRO A 168 -15.37 18.23 21.72
C PRO A 168 -16.75 18.64 21.20
N GLU A 169 -17.57 19.23 22.09
CA GLU A 169 -18.82 19.84 21.67
C GLU A 169 -18.50 21.07 20.81
N ILE A 170 -18.92 21.03 19.56
CA ILE A 170 -18.81 22.15 18.62
C ILE A 170 -20.15 22.88 18.64
N HIS A 171 -20.13 24.11 19.17
CA HIS A 171 -21.29 25.01 19.21
C HIS A 171 -21.28 26.00 18.04
#